data_12c1ed0500f375841287ab8baf91be31
#
_entry.id   12c1ed0500f375841287ab8baf91be31
#
_cell.length_a   1.000
_cell.length_b   1.000
_cell.length_c   1.000
_cell.angle_alpha   90.00
_cell.angle_beta   90.00
_cell.angle_gamma   90.00
#
_symmetry.space_group_name_H-M   'P 1'
#
loop_
_entity.id
_entity.type
_entity.pdbx_description
1 polymer ?
#
loop_
_entity_poly.entity_id
_entity_poly.type
_entity_poly.pdbx_seq_one_letter_code
_entity_poly.pdbx_strand_id
1 'polypeptide(L)'
;MDTFAQAIVMGIVQGLTEFLPVSSSGHLIIVPALAGWDDPFLNSLAFSVMLHIGTLAALLLYFQSDWRRLIPAGLAALRDRSLDGDGDRRLAWLIAVATIPALMFGLLLNDLVETRFREVGLVAVMLVVGGAILWLADRRGSRRLLEVDLTFPKALA
;
A
#
# COMPACT_ATOMS: atom_id res chain seq x y z
N MET A 1 3.66 -22.85 -18.74
CA MET A 1 4.67 -22.32 -17.78
C MET A 1 4.45 -23.06 -16.48
N ASP A 2 5.50 -23.54 -15.83
CA ASP A 2 5.35 -24.25 -14.56
C ASP A 2 4.98 -23.27 -13.41
N THR A 3 4.45 -23.80 -12.32
CA THR A 3 3.98 -23.02 -11.15
C THR A 3 5.10 -22.17 -10.56
N PHE A 4 6.36 -22.64 -10.59
CA PHE A 4 7.48 -21.88 -10.05
C PHE A 4 7.77 -20.63 -10.89
N ALA A 5 7.77 -20.76 -12.22
CA ALA A 5 7.95 -19.62 -13.12
C ALA A 5 6.78 -18.62 -13.02
N GLN A 6 5.55 -19.12 -12.86
CA GLN A 6 4.39 -18.26 -12.60
C GLN A 6 4.55 -17.48 -11.27
N ALA A 7 5.01 -18.15 -10.21
CA ALA A 7 5.26 -17.51 -8.92
C ALA A 7 6.32 -16.40 -9.02
N ILE A 8 7.40 -16.60 -9.80
CA ILE A 8 8.40 -15.55 -10.05
C ILE A 8 7.77 -14.36 -10.78
N VAL A 9 6.98 -14.60 -11.83
CA VAL A 9 6.30 -13.51 -12.54
C VAL A 9 5.36 -12.74 -11.60
N MET A 10 4.59 -13.44 -10.77
CA MET A 10 3.73 -12.79 -9.78
C MET A 10 4.52 -11.99 -8.76
N GLY A 11 5.69 -12.46 -8.32
CA GLY A 11 6.59 -11.71 -7.46
C GLY A 11 7.10 -10.42 -8.11
N ILE A 12 7.43 -10.47 -9.41
CA ILE A 12 7.83 -9.28 -10.18
C ILE A 12 6.66 -8.30 -10.31
N VAL A 13 5.46 -8.80 -10.66
CA VAL A 13 4.23 -8.00 -10.74
C VAL A 13 3.97 -7.31 -9.41
N GLN A 14 4.02 -8.04 -8.29
CA GLN A 14 3.86 -7.48 -6.95
C GLN A 14 4.89 -6.38 -6.68
N GLY A 15 6.17 -6.66 -6.90
CA GLY A 15 7.24 -5.70 -6.65
C GLY A 15 7.11 -4.41 -7.47
N LEU A 16 6.64 -4.49 -8.71
CA LEU A 16 6.43 -3.32 -9.55
C LEU A 16 5.17 -2.53 -9.17
N THR A 17 4.07 -3.24 -8.87
CA THR A 17 2.76 -2.60 -8.67
C THR A 17 2.51 -2.16 -7.22
N GLU A 18 3.27 -2.68 -6.25
CA GLU A 18 3.15 -2.27 -4.84
C GLU A 18 3.64 -0.84 -4.61
N PHE A 19 4.74 -0.45 -5.28
CA PHE A 19 5.33 0.88 -5.12
C PHE A 19 4.77 1.94 -6.10
N LEU A 20 3.95 1.50 -7.04
CA LEU A 20 3.19 2.38 -7.91
C LEU A 20 1.73 2.46 -7.40
N PRO A 21 1.06 3.62 -7.49
CA PRO A 21 -0.32 3.77 -7.02
C PRO A 21 -1.33 3.14 -8.00
N VAL A 22 -1.16 1.84 -8.33
CA VAL A 22 -1.94 1.13 -9.36
C VAL A 22 -2.68 -0.11 -8.84
N SER A 23 -2.73 -0.32 -7.53
CA SER A 23 -3.34 -1.48 -6.85
C SER A 23 -2.67 -2.82 -7.19
N SER A 24 -1.66 -3.20 -6.42
CA SER A 24 -0.97 -4.49 -6.53
C SER A 24 -1.92 -5.67 -6.36
N SER A 25 -2.81 -5.63 -5.35
CA SER A 25 -3.81 -6.66 -5.11
C SER A 25 -4.71 -6.92 -6.32
N GLY A 26 -5.09 -5.86 -7.06
CA GLY A 26 -5.84 -5.98 -8.30
C GLY A 26 -5.04 -6.70 -9.39
N HIS A 27 -3.76 -6.38 -9.53
CA HIS A 27 -2.89 -7.04 -10.51
C HIS A 27 -2.65 -8.51 -10.18
N LEU A 28 -2.53 -8.88 -8.89
CA LEU A 28 -2.39 -10.27 -8.46
C LEU A 28 -3.64 -11.13 -8.78
N ILE A 29 -4.78 -10.53 -9.03
CA ILE A 29 -6.01 -11.20 -9.46
C ILE A 29 -6.11 -11.21 -11.00
N ILE A 30 -5.85 -10.08 -11.64
CA ILE A 30 -6.05 -9.93 -13.09
C ILE A 30 -5.01 -10.67 -13.91
N VAL A 31 -3.73 -10.65 -13.50
CA VAL A 31 -2.64 -11.27 -14.30
C VAL A 31 -2.83 -12.78 -14.45
N PRO A 32 -3.07 -13.57 -13.39
CA PRO A 32 -3.35 -14.99 -13.55
C PRO A 32 -4.60 -15.25 -14.41
N ALA A 33 -5.68 -14.47 -14.20
CA ALA A 33 -6.92 -14.65 -14.94
C ALA A 33 -6.72 -14.41 -16.46
N LEU A 34 -5.98 -13.37 -16.84
CA LEU A 34 -5.68 -13.10 -18.26
C LEU A 34 -4.70 -14.10 -18.86
N ALA A 35 -3.79 -14.64 -18.06
CA ALA A 35 -2.80 -15.63 -18.50
C ALA A 35 -3.36 -17.06 -18.52
N GLY A 36 -4.59 -17.29 -18.02
CA GLY A 36 -5.17 -18.63 -17.90
C GLY A 36 -4.43 -19.50 -16.88
N TRP A 37 -3.96 -18.92 -15.76
CA TRP A 37 -3.27 -19.65 -14.71
C TRP A 37 -4.25 -20.07 -13.61
N ASP A 38 -4.56 -21.36 -13.56
CA ASP A 38 -5.59 -21.90 -12.66
C ASP A 38 -5.00 -22.59 -11.42
N ASP A 39 -3.71 -22.33 -11.08
CA ASP A 39 -3.09 -22.92 -9.89
C ASP A 39 -3.77 -22.40 -8.62
N PRO A 40 -4.37 -23.29 -7.79
CA PRO A 40 -5.13 -22.88 -6.61
C PRO A 40 -4.28 -22.16 -5.56
N PHE A 41 -2.99 -22.50 -5.45
CA PHE A 41 -2.08 -21.84 -4.49
C PHE A 41 -1.74 -20.42 -4.94
N LEU A 42 -1.36 -20.24 -6.22
CA LEU A 42 -1.02 -18.93 -6.78
C LEU A 42 -2.20 -17.95 -6.75
N ASN A 43 -3.44 -18.48 -6.85
CA ASN A 43 -4.66 -17.69 -6.80
C ASN A 43 -5.20 -17.51 -5.37
N SER A 44 -4.48 -18.02 -4.35
CA SER A 44 -4.91 -17.95 -2.96
C SER A 44 -4.57 -16.59 -2.31
N LEU A 45 -5.35 -16.25 -1.28
CA LEU A 45 -5.06 -15.11 -0.39
C LEU A 45 -3.70 -15.32 0.30
N ALA A 46 -3.38 -16.55 0.72
CA ALA A 46 -2.14 -16.89 1.39
C ALA A 46 -0.92 -16.53 0.53
N PHE A 47 -0.92 -16.88 -0.76
CA PHE A 47 0.16 -16.51 -1.68
C PHE A 47 0.26 -14.99 -1.86
N SER A 48 -0.86 -14.30 -2.02
CA SER A 48 -0.88 -12.83 -2.09
C SER A 48 -0.26 -12.20 -0.84
N VAL A 49 -0.60 -12.68 0.36
CA VAL A 49 -0.01 -12.20 1.63
C VAL A 49 1.49 -12.48 1.68
N MET A 50 1.96 -13.65 1.24
CA MET A 50 3.40 -13.95 1.18
C MET A 50 4.16 -12.95 0.30
N LEU A 51 3.60 -12.56 -0.85
CA LEU A 51 4.20 -11.56 -1.73
C LEU A 51 4.25 -10.18 -1.06
N HIS A 52 3.19 -9.78 -0.34
CA HIS A 52 3.18 -8.52 0.42
C HIS A 52 4.20 -8.51 1.57
N ILE A 53 4.43 -9.65 2.23
CA ILE A 53 5.51 -9.77 3.23
C ILE A 53 6.88 -9.51 2.58
N GLY A 54 7.10 -10.02 1.36
CA GLY A 54 8.32 -9.76 0.60
C GLY A 54 8.54 -8.27 0.30
N THR A 55 7.51 -7.57 -0.19
CA THR A 55 7.57 -6.12 -0.45
C THR A 55 7.68 -5.30 0.83
N LEU A 56 7.04 -5.72 1.92
CA LEU A 56 7.21 -5.10 3.23
C LEU A 56 8.65 -5.20 3.73
N ALA A 57 9.25 -6.39 3.62
CA ALA A 57 10.66 -6.58 3.99
C ALA A 57 11.59 -5.68 3.16
N ALA A 58 11.36 -5.59 1.85
CA ALA A 58 12.12 -4.70 0.97
C ALA A 58 11.98 -3.23 1.39
N LEU A 59 10.77 -2.77 1.72
CA LEU A 59 10.48 -1.41 2.19
C LEU A 59 11.18 -1.12 3.53
N LEU A 60 11.12 -2.04 4.47
CA LEU A 60 11.81 -1.88 5.77
C LEU A 60 13.34 -1.79 5.61
N LEU A 61 13.90 -2.59 4.71
CA LEU A 61 15.34 -2.55 4.40
C LEU A 61 15.74 -1.28 3.66
N TYR A 62 14.96 -0.85 2.68
CA TYR A 62 15.25 0.35 1.89
C TYR A 62 15.20 1.60 2.75
N PHE A 63 14.16 1.77 3.56
CA PHE A 63 13.96 2.94 4.43
C PHE A 63 14.53 2.75 5.84
N GLN A 64 15.51 1.85 6.03
CA GLN A 64 16.05 1.56 7.36
C GLN A 64 16.63 2.78 8.08
N SER A 65 17.20 3.74 7.36
CA SER A 65 17.71 5.00 7.92
C SER A 65 16.57 5.88 8.46
N ASP A 66 15.46 5.92 7.74
CA ASP A 66 14.29 6.71 8.13
C ASP A 66 13.60 6.09 9.35
N TRP A 67 13.44 4.77 9.38
CA TRP A 67 12.89 4.08 10.56
C TRP A 67 13.73 4.31 11.81
N ARG A 68 15.07 4.25 11.68
CA ARG A 68 16.00 4.51 12.81
C ARG A 68 15.90 5.94 13.33
N ARG A 69 15.49 6.89 12.52
CA ARG A 69 15.29 8.31 12.84
C ARG A 69 13.88 8.56 13.39
N LEU A 70 12.86 8.10 12.66
CA LEU A 70 11.46 8.42 12.96
C LEU A 70 10.91 7.68 14.19
N ILE A 71 11.27 6.40 14.40
CA ILE A 71 10.76 5.62 15.54
C ILE A 71 11.20 6.23 16.89
N PRO A 72 12.49 6.52 17.11
CA PRO A 72 12.91 7.17 18.36
C PRO A 72 12.31 8.57 18.53
N ALA A 73 12.20 9.35 17.44
CA ALA A 73 11.59 10.68 17.49
C ALA A 73 10.11 10.61 17.88
N GLY A 74 9.34 9.65 17.32
CA GLY A 74 7.95 9.43 17.70
C GLY A 74 7.78 9.00 19.16
N LEU A 75 8.66 8.13 19.68
CA LEU A 75 8.65 7.73 21.09
C LEU A 75 9.04 8.89 22.02
N ALA A 76 10.02 9.72 21.62
CA ALA A 76 10.40 10.90 22.38
C ALA A 76 9.25 11.91 22.46
N ALA A 77 8.49 12.09 21.37
CA ALA A 77 7.29 12.94 21.36
C ALA A 77 6.23 12.49 22.39
N LEU A 78 6.02 11.17 22.54
CA LEU A 78 5.15 10.62 23.59
C LEU A 78 5.65 10.91 25.00
N ARG A 79 6.94 10.68 25.23
CA ARG A 79 7.58 10.89 26.52
C ARG A 79 7.50 12.36 26.96
N ASP A 80 7.85 13.25 26.04
CA ASP A 80 7.95 14.69 26.30
C ASP A 80 6.58 15.38 26.17
N ARG A 81 5.55 14.67 25.68
CA ARG A 81 4.21 15.17 25.36
C ARG A 81 4.23 16.41 24.47
N SER A 82 5.20 16.48 23.56
CA SER A 82 5.37 17.59 22.63
C SER A 82 5.78 17.11 21.26
N LEU A 83 5.21 17.73 20.24
CA LEU A 83 5.60 17.57 18.84
C LEU A 83 6.58 18.67 18.40
N ASP A 84 6.90 19.59 19.31
CA ASP A 84 7.78 20.71 19.01
C ASP A 84 9.25 20.29 19.00
N GLY A 85 10.06 21.00 18.23
CA GLY A 85 11.51 20.89 18.20
C GLY A 85 12.08 20.19 16.97
N ASP A 86 11.59 19.02 16.58
CA ASP A 86 12.13 18.27 15.44
C ASP A 86 11.02 17.87 14.47
N GLY A 87 11.20 18.18 13.17
CA GLY A 87 10.27 17.79 12.12
C GLY A 87 9.99 16.28 12.09
N ASP A 88 10.94 15.46 12.54
CA ASP A 88 10.80 14.00 12.62
C ASP A 88 9.76 13.54 13.63
N ARG A 89 9.61 14.23 14.76
CA ARG A 89 8.56 13.94 15.73
C ARG A 89 7.16 14.11 15.11
N ARG A 90 6.98 15.22 14.42
CA ARG A 90 5.73 15.51 13.72
C ARG A 90 5.47 14.55 12.58
N LEU A 91 6.47 14.26 11.75
CA LEU A 91 6.35 13.34 10.62
C LEU A 91 6.00 11.92 11.08
N ALA A 92 6.65 11.40 12.13
CA ALA A 92 6.35 10.10 12.70
C ALA A 92 4.88 9.97 13.12
N TRP A 93 4.35 11.01 13.78
CA TRP A 93 2.95 11.02 14.20
C TRP A 93 1.97 11.27 13.07
N LEU A 94 2.33 12.04 12.04
CA LEU A 94 1.51 12.19 10.84
C LEU A 94 1.34 10.85 10.12
N ILE A 95 2.42 10.06 9.97
CA ILE A 95 2.37 8.72 9.38
C ILE A 95 1.50 7.78 10.25
N ALA A 96 1.71 7.76 11.57
CA ALA A 96 0.94 6.92 12.47
C ALA A 96 -0.56 7.23 12.41
N VAL A 97 -0.94 8.50 12.47
CA VAL A 97 -2.34 8.94 12.43
C VAL A 97 -2.96 8.69 11.04
N ALA A 98 -2.24 8.94 9.96
CA ALA A 98 -2.71 8.67 8.60
C ALA A 98 -2.95 7.16 8.33
N THR A 99 -2.28 6.28 9.08
CA THR A 99 -2.48 4.83 8.97
C THR A 99 -3.78 4.35 9.63
N ILE A 100 -4.31 5.08 10.62
CA ILE A 100 -5.50 4.66 11.39
C ILE A 100 -6.73 4.43 10.51
N PRO A 101 -7.14 5.34 9.61
CA PRO A 101 -8.30 5.10 8.74
C PRO A 101 -8.12 3.84 7.88
N ALA A 102 -6.94 3.63 7.29
CA ALA A 102 -6.67 2.46 6.47
C ALA A 102 -6.80 1.14 7.28
N LEU A 103 -6.28 1.11 8.52
CA LEU A 103 -6.44 -0.03 9.43
C LEU A 103 -7.90 -0.26 9.80
N MET A 104 -8.64 0.80 10.14
CA MET A 104 -10.06 0.69 10.49
C MET A 104 -10.88 0.14 9.32
N PHE A 105 -10.74 0.70 8.13
CA PHE A 105 -11.44 0.23 6.94
C PHE A 105 -11.00 -1.17 6.53
N GLY A 106 -9.72 -1.50 6.63
CA GLY A 106 -9.21 -2.84 6.35
C GLY A 106 -9.85 -3.90 7.26
N LEU A 107 -9.92 -3.63 8.57
CA LEU A 107 -10.55 -4.55 9.52
C LEU A 107 -12.06 -4.65 9.34
N LEU A 108 -12.75 -3.53 9.14
CA LEU A 108 -14.22 -3.50 8.99
C LEU A 108 -14.72 -4.13 7.70
N LEU A 109 -13.92 -4.03 6.61
CA LEU A 109 -14.30 -4.51 5.29
C LEU A 109 -13.62 -5.83 4.92
N ASN A 110 -12.90 -6.49 5.83
CA ASN A 110 -12.14 -7.70 5.55
C ASN A 110 -12.97 -8.77 4.84
N ASP A 111 -14.16 -9.13 5.39
CA ASP A 111 -15.03 -10.16 4.80
C ASP A 111 -15.54 -9.77 3.41
N LEU A 112 -15.79 -8.48 3.18
CA LEU A 112 -16.21 -7.96 1.89
C LEU A 112 -15.08 -8.03 0.86
N VAL A 113 -13.86 -7.70 1.29
CA VAL A 113 -12.65 -7.76 0.47
C VAL A 113 -12.34 -9.21 0.07
N GLU A 114 -12.45 -10.16 1.01
CA GLU A 114 -12.16 -11.56 0.74
C GLU A 114 -13.18 -12.23 -0.17
N THR A 115 -14.46 -11.83 -0.09
CA THR A 115 -15.56 -12.50 -0.80
C THR A 115 -15.95 -11.81 -2.10
N ARG A 116 -16.09 -10.49 -2.13
CA ARG A 116 -16.63 -9.74 -3.27
C ARG A 116 -15.54 -9.06 -4.11
N PHE A 117 -14.53 -8.49 -3.47
CA PHE A 117 -13.49 -7.72 -4.18
C PHE A 117 -12.38 -8.61 -4.79
N ARG A 118 -12.58 -9.91 -4.86
CA ARG A 118 -11.73 -10.85 -5.62
C ARG A 118 -12.38 -11.31 -6.93
N GLU A 119 -13.56 -10.84 -7.25
CA GLU A 119 -14.20 -11.12 -8.52
C GLU A 119 -13.49 -10.35 -9.65
N VAL A 120 -12.96 -11.10 -10.65
CA VAL A 120 -12.10 -10.56 -11.73
C VAL A 120 -12.75 -9.38 -12.44
N GLY A 121 -14.05 -9.49 -12.77
CA GLY A 121 -14.79 -8.43 -13.45
C GLY A 121 -14.89 -7.14 -12.63
N LEU A 122 -15.20 -7.26 -11.35
CA LEU A 122 -15.26 -6.12 -10.43
C LEU A 122 -13.90 -5.47 -10.26
N VAL A 123 -12.86 -6.27 -10.06
CA VAL A 123 -11.47 -5.79 -9.92
C VAL A 123 -11.02 -5.03 -11.18
N ALA A 124 -11.30 -5.55 -12.37
CA ALA A 124 -10.97 -4.89 -13.63
C ALA A 124 -11.64 -3.51 -13.73
N VAL A 125 -12.93 -3.40 -13.41
CA VAL A 125 -13.65 -2.13 -13.40
C VAL A 125 -13.04 -1.16 -12.39
N MET A 126 -12.74 -1.63 -11.16
CA MET A 126 -12.15 -0.80 -10.12
C MET A 126 -10.75 -0.29 -10.48
N LEU A 127 -9.93 -1.11 -11.15
CA LEU A 127 -8.62 -0.67 -11.66
C LEU A 127 -8.75 0.44 -12.70
N VAL A 128 -9.70 0.32 -13.64
CA VAL A 128 -9.93 1.34 -14.65
C VAL A 128 -10.45 2.64 -14.03
N VAL A 129 -11.43 2.55 -13.14
CA VAL A 129 -12.02 3.72 -12.46
C VAL A 129 -10.98 4.39 -11.57
N GLY A 130 -10.25 3.62 -10.75
CA GLY A 130 -9.19 4.14 -9.88
C GLY A 130 -8.07 4.80 -10.68
N GLY A 131 -7.63 4.16 -11.77
CA GLY A 131 -6.63 4.73 -12.68
C GLY A 131 -7.10 6.04 -13.33
N ALA A 132 -8.37 6.12 -13.74
CA ALA A 132 -8.94 7.35 -14.29
C ALA A 132 -9.01 8.48 -13.25
N ILE A 133 -9.37 8.17 -12.00
CA ILE A 133 -9.39 9.13 -10.89
C ILE A 133 -7.98 9.64 -10.62
N LEU A 134 -6.98 8.75 -10.51
CA LEU A 134 -5.59 9.13 -10.28
C LEU A 134 -5.05 10.00 -11.42
N TRP A 135 -5.30 9.62 -12.67
CA TRP A 135 -4.90 10.42 -13.82
C TRP A 135 -5.52 11.83 -13.81
N LEU A 136 -6.81 11.93 -13.46
CA LEU A 136 -7.50 13.20 -13.36
C LEU A 136 -6.94 14.06 -12.19
N ALA A 137 -6.68 13.44 -11.05
CA ALA A 137 -6.08 14.07 -9.88
C ALA A 137 -4.67 14.59 -10.20
N ASP A 138 -3.83 13.78 -10.87
CA ASP A 138 -2.48 14.22 -11.28
C ASP A 138 -2.51 15.38 -12.27
N ARG A 139 -3.46 15.40 -13.20
CA ARG A 139 -3.63 16.52 -14.13
C ARG A 139 -4.06 17.83 -13.47
N ARG A 140 -4.85 17.75 -12.39
CA ARG A 140 -5.39 18.93 -11.68
C ARG A 140 -4.61 19.31 -10.45
N GLY A 141 -3.80 18.38 -9.92
CA GLY A 141 -3.01 18.58 -8.71
C GLY A 141 -1.90 19.60 -8.90
N SER A 142 -1.78 20.55 -7.98
CA SER A 142 -0.61 21.43 -7.91
C SER A 142 0.52 20.68 -7.20
N ARG A 143 1.59 20.32 -7.89
CA ARG A 143 2.77 19.62 -7.34
C ARG A 143 3.64 20.54 -6.46
N ARG A 144 3.04 21.40 -5.63
CA ARG A 144 3.73 22.45 -4.87
C ARG A 144 3.82 22.19 -3.37
N LEU A 145 3.16 21.13 -2.88
CA LEU A 145 3.19 20.79 -1.46
C LEU A 145 4.45 20.01 -1.14
N LEU A 146 5.19 20.49 -0.14
CA LEU A 146 6.35 19.82 0.45
C LEU A 146 5.91 19.09 1.75
N GLU A 147 6.75 18.19 2.26
CA GLU A 147 6.48 17.46 3.52
C GLU A 147 6.20 18.41 4.69
N VAL A 148 6.85 19.58 4.71
CA VAL A 148 6.63 20.62 5.73
C VAL A 148 5.23 21.23 5.70
N ASP A 149 4.51 21.12 4.58
CA ASP A 149 3.15 21.66 4.40
C ASP A 149 2.06 20.66 4.86
N LEU A 150 2.46 19.44 5.24
CA LEU A 150 1.53 18.44 5.75
C LEU A 150 1.00 18.83 7.12
N THR A 151 -0.31 18.77 7.26
CA THR A 151 -1.03 18.93 8.53
C THR A 151 -1.82 17.67 8.83
N PHE A 152 -2.22 17.45 10.09
CA PHE A 152 -3.02 16.29 10.46
C PHE A 152 -4.31 16.14 9.62
N PRO A 153 -5.11 17.18 9.34
CA PRO A 153 -6.25 17.06 8.44
C PRO A 153 -5.88 16.66 7.01
N LYS A 154 -4.76 17.16 6.48
CA LYS A 154 -4.28 16.77 5.13
C LYS A 154 -3.72 15.35 5.09
N ALA A 155 -3.19 14.85 6.19
CA ALA A 155 -2.68 13.48 6.29
C ALA A 155 -3.81 12.44 6.41
N LEU A 156 -5.02 12.86 6.80
CA LEU A 156 -6.22 12.01 6.92
C LEU A 156 -7.11 12.05 5.67
N ALA A 157 -6.92 13.01 4.77
CA ALA A 157 -7.69 13.16 3.53
C ALA A 157 -7.09 12.36 2.38
#